data_2270f29864774fc409c4c79629079fd4
#
_entry.id   2270f29864774fc409c4c79629079fd4
#
_cell.length_a   1.000
_cell.length_b   1.000
_cell.length_c   1.000
_cell.angle_alpha   90.00
_cell.angle_beta   90.00
_cell.angle_gamma   90.00
#
_symmetry.space_group_name_H-M   'P 1'
#
loop_
_entity.id
_entity.type
_entity.pdbx_description
1 polymer ?
#
loop_
_entity_poly.entity_id
_entity_poly.type
_entity_poly.pdbx_seq_one_letter_code
_entity_poly.pdbx_strand_id
1 'polypeptide(L)'
;HGQLLRRARPARVQGEFGRGPLFGAILRQRRGNVDTAIAKVADELKSDQGLIYERLRWRRRRGKYASAMELLENLPDDLKHPARWWIERGYLARWNLNQGHVSAAYRMAKDHRLKSGPAFAEAEWLAGWIALRFLDDAKVALDHFVTMYGAVKYPVSRARGAYWVARAMQALGETDEAWGWHHLAARHPTTYYGQLSIARLRPGESLKLAQQPEVGADETKAFEGHVLVRSVNI
;
A
#
# COMPACT_ATOMS: atom_id res chain seq x y z
N HIS A 1 7.60 -12.88 50.00
CA HIS A 1 7.96 -11.56 49.45
C HIS A 1 8.19 -11.72 47.94
N GLY A 2 7.14 -11.65 47.15
CA GLY A 2 7.19 -11.69 45.68
C GLY A 2 6.89 -10.31 45.17
N GLN A 3 7.90 -9.59 44.69
CA GLN A 3 7.71 -8.37 43.90
C GLN A 3 7.49 -8.76 42.43
N LEU A 4 6.28 -8.56 41.96
CA LEU A 4 5.90 -8.62 40.53
C LEU A 4 6.63 -7.53 39.76
N LEU A 5 7.62 -7.94 38.96
CA LEU A 5 8.26 -7.12 37.94
C LEU A 5 7.20 -6.71 36.89
N ARG A 6 6.64 -5.51 37.02
CA ARG A 6 5.90 -4.86 35.95
C ARG A 6 6.86 -4.60 34.80
N ARG A 7 6.76 -5.40 33.75
CA ARG A 7 7.43 -5.11 32.46
C ARG A 7 6.93 -3.77 31.96
N ALA A 8 7.81 -2.77 31.98
CA ALA A 8 7.59 -1.49 31.32
C ALA A 8 7.39 -1.74 29.83
N ARG A 9 6.23 -1.34 29.29
CA ARG A 9 6.00 -1.29 27.86
C ARG A 9 7.01 -0.32 27.25
N PRO A 10 7.70 -0.67 26.13
CA PRO A 10 8.62 0.26 25.49
C PRO A 10 7.87 1.55 25.13
N ALA A 11 8.46 2.68 25.48
CA ALA A 11 7.96 3.99 25.15
C ALA A 11 7.76 4.05 23.62
N ARG A 12 6.51 4.19 23.20
CA ARG A 12 6.15 4.42 21.81
C ARG A 12 6.84 5.73 21.42
N VAL A 13 7.78 5.66 20.49
CA VAL A 13 8.40 6.83 19.85
C VAL A 13 7.26 7.75 19.41
N GLN A 14 7.04 8.82 20.17
CA GLN A 14 6.12 9.89 19.81
C GLN A 14 6.81 10.67 18.68
N GLY A 15 6.48 10.32 17.44
CA GLY A 15 6.94 11.09 16.29
C GLY A 15 6.46 12.53 16.41
N GLU A 16 7.23 13.44 15.85
CA GLU A 16 7.10 14.90 15.84
C GLU A 16 5.80 15.47 15.23
N PHE A 17 4.72 14.69 15.27
CA PHE A 17 3.39 15.12 14.83
C PHE A 17 2.63 15.73 15.99
N GLY A 18 2.56 17.05 15.99
CA GLY A 18 1.65 17.82 16.84
C GLY A 18 2.11 17.95 18.29
N ARG A 19 2.95 18.94 18.59
CA ARG A 19 3.32 19.38 19.95
C ARG A 19 2.17 20.14 20.62
N GLY A 20 1.02 19.47 20.77
CA GLY A 20 -0.04 19.91 21.66
C GLY A 20 -0.65 18.67 22.27
N PRO A 21 -0.30 18.30 23.52
CA PRO A 21 -0.81 17.07 24.14
C PRO A 21 -2.36 17.02 24.21
N LEU A 22 -3.00 18.17 24.26
CA LEU A 22 -4.47 18.26 24.31
C LEU A 22 -5.13 18.01 22.94
N PHE A 23 -4.57 18.55 21.85
CA PHE A 23 -5.13 18.44 20.50
C PHE A 23 -5.04 17.02 19.96
N GLY A 24 -3.89 16.41 20.06
CA GLY A 24 -3.72 15.02 19.66
C GLY A 24 -4.59 14.06 20.47
N ALA A 25 -4.95 14.39 21.70
CA ALA A 25 -5.84 13.60 22.54
C ALA A 25 -7.32 13.73 22.10
N ILE A 26 -7.80 14.94 21.81
CA ILE A 26 -9.18 15.21 21.37
C ILE A 26 -9.42 14.55 20.00
N LEU A 27 -8.51 14.69 19.06
CA LEU A 27 -8.59 14.09 17.73
C LEU A 27 -8.49 12.56 17.77
N ARG A 28 -7.63 12.00 18.67
CA ARG A 28 -7.48 10.56 18.85
C ARG A 28 -8.65 9.92 19.57
N GLN A 29 -9.23 10.60 20.58
CA GLN A 29 -10.34 10.06 21.37
C GLN A 29 -11.70 10.11 20.65
N ARG A 30 -11.79 10.68 19.46
CA ARG A 30 -13.05 10.79 18.69
C ARG A 30 -14.18 11.51 19.42
N ARG A 31 -13.88 12.28 20.45
CA ARG A 31 -14.87 12.98 21.30
C ARG A 31 -14.91 14.46 20.93
N GLY A 32 -16.11 15.03 20.87
CA GLY A 32 -16.34 16.44 20.70
C GLY A 32 -16.38 16.97 19.27
N ASN A 33 -16.62 18.28 19.13
CA ASN A 33 -16.60 18.99 17.86
C ASN A 33 -15.17 19.42 17.53
N VAL A 34 -14.50 18.63 16.71
CA VAL A 34 -13.11 18.86 16.30
C VAL A 34 -12.97 20.17 15.53
N ASP A 35 -13.95 20.53 14.71
CA ASP A 35 -13.91 21.79 13.94
C ASP A 35 -13.93 23.01 14.87
N THR A 36 -14.72 22.98 15.96
CA THR A 36 -14.71 24.02 16.99
C THR A 36 -13.38 24.08 17.75
N ALA A 37 -12.74 22.92 17.99
CA ALA A 37 -11.43 22.89 18.63
C ALA A 37 -10.35 23.48 17.70
N ILE A 38 -10.40 23.17 16.41
CA ILE A 38 -9.48 23.70 15.39
C ILE A 38 -9.67 25.21 15.19
N ALA A 39 -10.90 25.71 15.28
CA ALA A 39 -11.17 27.16 15.21
C ALA A 39 -10.42 27.98 16.29
N LYS A 40 -10.11 27.36 17.45
CA LYS A 40 -9.36 27.96 18.55
C LYS A 40 -7.83 27.86 18.40
N VAL A 41 -7.34 27.17 17.36
CA VAL A 41 -5.89 27.08 17.09
C VAL A 41 -5.41 28.39 16.50
N ALA A 42 -4.24 28.86 16.92
CA ALA A 42 -3.59 30.02 16.30
C ALA A 42 -3.39 29.79 14.80
N ASP A 43 -3.58 30.84 13.98
CA ASP A 43 -3.61 30.72 12.54
C ASP A 43 -2.31 30.16 11.96
N GLU A 44 -1.18 30.46 12.55
CA GLU A 44 0.16 29.99 12.16
C GLU A 44 0.25 28.44 12.29
N LEU A 45 -0.50 27.83 13.20
CA LEU A 45 -0.49 26.39 13.43
C LEU A 45 -1.53 25.64 12.62
N LYS A 46 -2.47 26.33 11.97
CA LYS A 46 -3.53 25.69 11.18
C LYS A 46 -2.98 24.99 9.91
N SER A 47 -1.82 25.44 9.43
CA SER A 47 -1.08 24.86 8.30
C SER A 47 -0.17 23.69 8.71
N ASP A 48 -0.08 23.35 10.00
CA ASP A 48 0.73 22.21 10.45
C ASP A 48 0.23 20.90 9.81
N GLN A 49 1.14 20.17 9.16
CA GLN A 49 0.80 18.94 8.42
C GLN A 49 0.21 17.85 9.32
N GLY A 50 0.68 17.77 10.57
CA GLY A 50 0.16 16.81 11.53
C GLY A 50 -1.28 17.13 11.95
N LEU A 51 -1.60 18.42 12.12
CA LEU A 51 -2.95 18.88 12.42
C LEU A 51 -3.90 18.59 11.25
N ILE A 52 -3.49 18.90 10.02
CA ILE A 52 -4.26 18.63 8.81
C ILE A 52 -4.49 17.11 8.67
N TYR A 53 -3.45 16.29 8.89
CA TYR A 53 -3.54 14.83 8.83
C TYR A 53 -4.55 14.25 9.84
N GLU A 54 -4.47 14.65 11.10
CA GLU A 54 -5.39 14.16 12.12
C GLU A 54 -6.85 14.63 11.86
N ARG A 55 -7.03 15.85 11.33
CA ARG A 55 -8.33 16.35 10.90
C ARG A 55 -8.90 15.56 9.73
N LEU A 56 -8.08 15.28 8.70
CA LEU A 56 -8.42 14.41 7.57
C LEU A 56 -8.88 13.04 8.06
N ARG A 57 -8.07 12.42 8.89
CA ARG A 57 -8.34 11.09 9.45
C ARG A 57 -9.62 11.06 10.29
N TRP A 58 -9.88 12.09 11.10
CA TRP A 58 -11.10 12.22 11.88
C TRP A 58 -12.33 12.36 10.96
N ARG A 59 -12.28 13.25 9.96
CA ARG A 59 -13.37 13.45 9.00
C ARG A 59 -13.68 12.16 8.24
N ARG A 60 -12.68 11.48 7.70
CA ARG A 60 -12.86 10.21 7.02
C ARG A 60 -13.55 9.17 7.93
N ARG A 61 -13.09 9.03 9.17
CA ARG A 61 -13.66 8.06 10.14
C ARG A 61 -15.09 8.38 10.55
N ARG A 62 -15.52 9.61 10.37
CA ARG A 62 -16.90 10.09 10.60
C ARG A 62 -17.76 10.07 9.36
N GLY A 63 -17.27 9.54 8.23
CA GLY A 63 -18.00 9.52 6.96
C GLY A 63 -18.11 10.90 6.27
N LYS A 64 -17.39 11.92 6.76
CA LYS A 64 -17.35 13.26 6.16
C LYS A 64 -16.36 13.31 4.99
N TYR A 65 -16.58 12.46 3.96
CA TYR A 65 -15.59 12.20 2.93
C TYR A 65 -15.32 13.42 2.03
N ALA A 66 -16.34 14.16 1.62
CA ALA A 66 -16.16 15.37 0.81
C ALA A 66 -15.22 16.37 1.51
N SER A 67 -15.54 16.75 2.75
CA SER A 67 -14.72 17.67 3.51
C SER A 67 -13.35 17.09 3.96
N ALA A 68 -13.19 15.76 3.94
CA ALA A 68 -11.89 15.13 4.12
C ALA A 68 -11.02 15.29 2.87
N MET A 69 -11.59 15.16 1.67
CA MET A 69 -10.89 15.33 0.40
C MET A 69 -10.39 16.76 0.19
N GLU A 70 -11.17 17.77 0.59
CA GLU A 70 -10.77 19.19 0.55
C GLU A 70 -9.41 19.44 1.25
N LEU A 71 -9.13 18.70 2.35
CA LEU A 71 -7.87 18.81 3.08
C LEU A 71 -6.66 18.24 2.31
N LEU A 72 -6.89 17.47 1.25
CA LEU A 72 -5.83 16.90 0.41
C LEU A 72 -5.48 17.76 -0.81
N GLU A 73 -6.29 18.77 -1.13
CA GLU A 73 -6.12 19.60 -2.33
C GLU A 73 -4.91 20.55 -2.22
N ASN A 74 -4.68 21.09 -1.03
CA ASN A 74 -3.67 22.12 -0.79
C ASN A 74 -2.54 21.64 0.14
N LEU A 75 -2.05 20.41 -0.07
CA LEU A 75 -0.91 19.91 0.68
C LEU A 75 0.40 20.43 0.10
N PRO A 76 1.39 20.73 0.95
CA PRO A 76 2.71 21.17 0.50
C PRO A 76 3.45 20.05 -0.26
N ASP A 77 4.44 20.44 -1.09
CA ASP A 77 5.22 19.48 -1.88
C ASP A 77 6.16 18.64 -1.02
N ASP A 78 6.64 19.20 0.08
CA ASP A 78 7.52 18.56 1.07
C ASP A 78 6.76 17.74 2.12
N LEU A 79 5.75 16.99 1.68
CA LEU A 79 4.86 16.24 2.56
C LEU A 79 5.63 15.29 3.48
N LYS A 80 5.57 15.55 4.79
CA LYS A 80 6.18 14.67 5.80
C LYS A 80 5.41 13.36 5.91
N HIS A 81 6.17 12.25 5.95
CA HIS A 81 5.61 10.89 6.09
C HIS A 81 4.51 10.51 5.07
N PRO A 82 4.77 10.62 3.76
CA PRO A 82 3.75 10.43 2.72
C PRO A 82 3.07 9.05 2.77
N ALA A 83 3.74 8.02 3.30
CA ALA A 83 3.14 6.70 3.47
C ALA A 83 1.95 6.69 4.46
N ARG A 84 1.92 7.58 5.44
CA ARG A 84 0.75 7.73 6.33
C ARG A 84 -0.41 8.38 5.61
N TRP A 85 -0.14 9.41 4.79
CA TRP A 85 -1.14 10.09 3.98
C TRP A 85 -1.74 9.14 2.95
N TRP A 86 -0.94 8.21 2.43
CA TRP A 86 -1.42 7.19 1.50
C TRP A 86 -2.54 6.33 2.10
N ILE A 87 -2.50 6.00 3.39
CA ILE A 87 -3.56 5.24 4.05
C ILE A 87 -4.92 5.93 3.88
N GLU A 88 -4.96 7.25 4.06
CA GLU A 88 -6.17 8.03 3.95
C GLU A 88 -6.57 8.27 2.49
N ARG A 89 -5.59 8.62 1.63
CA ARG A 89 -5.81 8.80 0.17
C ARG A 89 -6.29 7.52 -0.50
N GLY A 90 -5.65 6.40 -0.24
CA GLY A 90 -6.00 5.10 -0.81
C GLY A 90 -7.40 4.65 -0.40
N TYR A 91 -7.82 4.97 0.83
CA TYR A 91 -9.21 4.75 1.27
C TYR A 91 -10.19 5.64 0.48
N LEU A 92 -9.90 6.93 0.39
CA LEU A 92 -10.76 7.89 -0.31
C LEU A 92 -10.82 7.64 -1.82
N ALA A 93 -9.72 7.18 -2.43
CA ALA A 93 -9.70 6.75 -3.83
C ALA A 93 -10.69 5.60 -4.07
N ARG A 94 -10.63 4.56 -3.23
CA ARG A 94 -11.55 3.42 -3.33
C ARG A 94 -13.01 3.80 -3.03
N TRP A 95 -13.22 4.69 -2.07
CA TRP A 95 -14.56 5.20 -1.78
C TRP A 95 -15.13 5.96 -2.97
N ASN A 96 -14.37 6.88 -3.59
CA ASN A 96 -14.79 7.60 -4.80
C ASN A 96 -15.13 6.64 -5.94
N LEU A 97 -14.30 5.60 -6.12
CA LEU A 97 -14.55 4.59 -7.14
C LEU A 97 -15.87 3.86 -6.92
N ASN A 98 -16.17 3.49 -5.67
CA ASN A 98 -17.44 2.85 -5.30
C ASN A 98 -18.65 3.77 -5.48
N GLN A 99 -18.45 5.10 -5.47
CA GLN A 99 -19.49 6.09 -5.76
C GLN A 99 -19.61 6.41 -7.27
N GLY A 100 -18.78 5.79 -8.12
CA GLY A 100 -18.72 6.10 -9.55
C GLY A 100 -17.94 7.37 -9.89
N HIS A 101 -17.30 8.02 -8.92
CA HIS A 101 -16.50 9.22 -9.12
C HIS A 101 -15.08 8.87 -9.60
N VAL A 102 -14.98 8.27 -10.79
CA VAL A 102 -13.76 7.67 -11.32
C VAL A 102 -12.59 8.65 -11.41
N SER A 103 -12.83 9.85 -12.00
CA SER A 103 -11.78 10.85 -12.15
C SER A 103 -11.25 11.36 -10.80
N ALA A 104 -12.13 11.48 -9.80
CA ALA A 104 -11.71 11.83 -8.42
C ALA A 104 -10.90 10.71 -7.77
N ALA A 105 -11.31 9.44 -7.96
CA ALA A 105 -10.58 8.27 -7.50
C ALA A 105 -9.17 8.23 -8.08
N TYR A 106 -9.03 8.46 -9.38
CA TYR A 106 -7.74 8.49 -10.06
C TYR A 106 -6.84 9.61 -9.53
N ARG A 107 -7.36 10.84 -9.41
CA ARG A 107 -6.60 11.96 -8.83
C ARG A 107 -6.13 11.65 -7.41
N MET A 108 -6.99 11.07 -6.56
CA MET A 108 -6.60 10.65 -5.22
C MET A 108 -5.47 9.62 -5.23
N ALA A 109 -5.50 8.67 -6.15
CA ALA A 109 -4.49 7.62 -6.25
C ALA A 109 -3.15 8.16 -6.78
N LYS A 110 -3.16 8.92 -7.89
CA LYS A 110 -1.93 9.36 -8.56
C LYS A 110 -1.16 10.43 -7.77
N ASP A 111 -1.85 11.29 -7.02
CA ASP A 111 -1.21 12.38 -6.27
C ASP A 111 -0.66 11.92 -4.91
N HIS A 112 -0.13 10.70 -4.83
CA HIS A 112 0.31 10.06 -3.58
C HIS A 112 1.61 10.65 -2.98
N ARG A 113 2.44 11.31 -3.78
CA ARG A 113 3.73 11.93 -3.38
C ARG A 113 4.73 10.99 -2.70
N LEU A 114 4.57 9.68 -2.90
CA LEU A 114 5.50 8.66 -2.46
C LEU A 114 6.64 8.52 -3.47
N LYS A 115 7.82 8.11 -3.02
CA LYS A 115 9.00 7.91 -3.87
C LYS A 115 9.41 6.44 -3.96
N SER A 116 9.07 5.64 -2.96
CA SER A 116 9.47 4.24 -2.88
C SER A 116 8.69 3.48 -1.81
N GLY A 117 8.92 2.18 -1.74
CA GLY A 117 8.38 1.30 -0.70
C GLY A 117 7.02 0.70 -1.04
N PRO A 118 6.43 -0.10 -0.13
CA PRO A 118 5.18 -0.82 -0.38
C PRO A 118 4.00 0.10 -0.68
N ALA A 119 3.91 1.24 0.00
CA ALA A 119 2.86 2.22 -0.22
C ALA A 119 2.94 2.86 -1.62
N PHE A 120 4.16 3.12 -2.12
CA PHE A 120 4.39 3.59 -3.49
C PHE A 120 3.89 2.56 -4.51
N ALA A 121 4.31 1.31 -4.37
CA ALA A 121 3.89 0.24 -5.27
C ALA A 121 2.36 0.04 -5.28
N GLU A 122 1.71 0.21 -4.12
CA GLU A 122 0.25 0.13 -4.02
C GLU A 122 -0.42 1.33 -4.70
N ALA A 123 0.13 2.53 -4.53
CA ALA A 123 -0.41 3.75 -5.11
C ALA A 123 -0.34 3.74 -6.64
N GLU A 124 0.83 3.43 -7.18
CA GLU A 124 1.04 3.30 -8.63
C GLU A 124 0.15 2.20 -9.21
N TRP A 125 0.05 1.05 -8.53
CA TRP A 125 -0.85 0.00 -8.97
C TRP A 125 -2.31 0.46 -8.99
N LEU A 126 -2.77 1.14 -7.95
CA LEU A 126 -4.17 1.59 -7.87
C LEU A 126 -4.47 2.62 -8.95
N ALA A 127 -3.56 3.59 -9.18
CA ALA A 127 -3.71 4.59 -10.23
C ALA A 127 -3.75 3.94 -11.62
N GLY A 128 -2.81 3.04 -11.93
CA GLY A 128 -2.78 2.30 -13.19
C GLY A 128 -4.03 1.42 -13.38
N TRP A 129 -4.49 0.77 -12.32
CA TRP A 129 -5.69 -0.07 -12.38
C TRP A 129 -6.96 0.74 -12.64
N ILE A 130 -7.09 1.92 -12.02
CA ILE A 130 -8.21 2.83 -12.29
C ILE A 130 -8.13 3.35 -13.73
N ALA A 131 -6.95 3.75 -14.21
CA ALA A 131 -6.74 4.22 -15.56
C ALA A 131 -7.15 3.15 -16.58
N LEU A 132 -6.69 1.91 -16.41
CA LEU A 132 -6.97 0.83 -17.35
C LEU A 132 -8.43 0.38 -17.34
N ARG A 133 -9.06 0.30 -16.15
CA ARG A 133 -10.34 -0.39 -16.01
C ARG A 133 -11.55 0.51 -16.03
N PHE A 134 -11.37 1.80 -15.76
CA PHE A 134 -12.46 2.74 -15.58
C PHE A 134 -12.33 4.02 -16.40
N LEU A 135 -11.10 4.41 -16.79
CA LEU A 135 -10.87 5.55 -17.66
C LEU A 135 -10.58 5.14 -19.11
N ASP A 136 -10.42 3.84 -19.36
CA ASP A 136 -10.05 3.27 -20.67
C ASP A 136 -8.76 3.90 -21.24
N ASP A 137 -7.85 4.31 -20.33
CA ASP A 137 -6.57 4.92 -20.67
C ASP A 137 -5.42 3.92 -20.42
N ALA A 138 -5.25 3.04 -21.40
CA ALA A 138 -4.23 1.99 -21.34
C ALA A 138 -2.81 2.54 -21.34
N LYS A 139 -2.56 3.71 -21.97
CA LYS A 139 -1.24 4.34 -22.02
C LYS A 139 -0.82 4.86 -20.65
N VAL A 140 -1.69 5.62 -20.00
CA VAL A 140 -1.46 6.11 -18.63
C VAL A 140 -1.34 4.94 -17.65
N ALA A 141 -2.13 3.89 -17.82
CA ALA A 141 -2.03 2.69 -17.00
C ALA A 141 -0.69 2.01 -17.15
N LEU A 142 -0.18 1.90 -18.38
CA LEU A 142 1.13 1.31 -18.67
C LEU A 142 2.24 2.07 -17.93
N ASP A 143 2.24 3.40 -17.99
CA ASP A 143 3.23 4.26 -17.32
C ASP A 143 3.27 3.98 -15.80
N HIS A 144 2.10 3.90 -15.15
CA HIS A 144 1.99 3.56 -13.74
C HIS A 144 2.53 2.15 -13.42
N PHE A 145 2.16 1.15 -14.23
CA PHE A 145 2.58 -0.23 -13.96
C PHE A 145 4.08 -0.45 -14.22
N VAL A 146 4.66 0.20 -15.24
CA VAL A 146 6.11 0.17 -15.49
C VAL A 146 6.85 0.86 -14.34
N THR A 147 6.38 2.00 -13.88
CA THR A 147 6.91 2.73 -12.73
C THR A 147 6.88 1.86 -11.48
N MET A 148 5.74 1.22 -11.20
CA MET A 148 5.63 0.27 -10.10
C MET A 148 6.64 -0.88 -10.24
N TYR A 149 6.69 -1.52 -11.42
CA TYR A 149 7.55 -2.67 -11.65
C TYR A 149 9.03 -2.34 -11.44
N GLY A 150 9.49 -1.18 -11.90
CA GLY A 150 10.86 -0.71 -11.71
C GLY A 150 11.25 -0.49 -10.24
N ALA A 151 10.29 -0.14 -9.40
CA ALA A 151 10.52 0.19 -7.99
C ALA A 151 10.45 -1.02 -7.05
N VAL A 152 9.94 -2.19 -7.48
CA VAL A 152 9.73 -3.35 -6.62
C VAL A 152 10.75 -4.46 -6.87
N LYS A 153 11.11 -5.19 -5.79
CA LYS A 153 12.13 -6.25 -5.83
C LYS A 153 11.58 -7.64 -5.47
N TYR A 154 10.53 -7.70 -4.66
CA TYR A 154 10.02 -8.98 -4.14
C TYR A 154 9.15 -9.72 -5.18
N PRO A 155 9.20 -11.05 -5.22
CA PRO A 155 8.51 -11.89 -6.20
C PRO A 155 7.03 -11.55 -6.38
N VAL A 156 6.29 -11.38 -5.29
CA VAL A 156 4.85 -11.05 -5.31
C VAL A 156 4.59 -9.72 -6.04
N SER A 157 5.38 -8.69 -5.72
CA SER A 157 5.23 -7.37 -6.32
C SER A 157 5.74 -7.33 -7.77
N ARG A 158 6.82 -8.05 -8.08
CA ARG A 158 7.37 -8.20 -9.43
C ARG A 158 6.36 -8.88 -10.34
N ALA A 159 5.79 -10.01 -9.91
CA ALA A 159 4.76 -10.72 -10.66
C ALA A 159 3.53 -9.83 -10.92
N ARG A 160 3.07 -9.11 -9.88
CA ARG A 160 1.94 -8.18 -10.00
C ARG A 160 2.21 -7.08 -11.02
N GLY A 161 3.36 -6.39 -10.93
CA GLY A 161 3.73 -5.33 -11.86
C GLY A 161 3.81 -5.84 -13.29
N ALA A 162 4.54 -6.94 -13.52
CA ALA A 162 4.69 -7.53 -14.85
C ALA A 162 3.35 -7.97 -15.46
N TYR A 163 2.48 -8.61 -14.68
CA TYR A 163 1.14 -9.00 -15.14
C TYR A 163 0.32 -7.79 -15.60
N TRP A 164 0.31 -6.70 -14.82
CA TRP A 164 -0.49 -5.53 -15.16
C TRP A 164 0.10 -4.71 -16.30
N VAL A 165 1.44 -4.69 -16.46
CA VAL A 165 2.08 -4.17 -17.69
C VAL A 165 1.60 -4.95 -18.91
N ALA A 166 1.63 -6.29 -18.84
CA ALA A 166 1.12 -7.13 -19.93
C ALA A 166 -0.35 -6.81 -20.27
N ARG A 167 -1.20 -6.59 -19.24
CA ARG A 167 -2.61 -6.26 -19.45
C ARG A 167 -2.82 -4.88 -20.08
N ALA A 168 -1.97 -3.90 -19.75
CA ALA A 168 -2.02 -2.58 -20.38
C ALA A 168 -1.54 -2.65 -21.85
N MET A 169 -0.46 -3.38 -22.12
CA MET A 169 0.03 -3.60 -23.49
C MET A 169 -1.00 -4.33 -24.35
N GLN A 170 -1.68 -5.35 -23.82
CA GLN A 170 -2.78 -6.01 -24.53
C GLN A 170 -3.91 -5.04 -24.90
N ALA A 171 -4.24 -4.10 -24.01
CA ALA A 171 -5.24 -3.09 -24.30
C ALA A 171 -4.80 -2.07 -25.37
N LEU A 172 -3.48 -1.87 -25.53
CA LEU A 172 -2.89 -1.06 -26.59
C LEU A 172 -2.73 -1.82 -27.92
N GLY A 173 -2.98 -3.13 -27.95
CA GLY A 173 -2.76 -3.99 -29.12
C GLY A 173 -1.32 -4.52 -29.28
N GLU A 174 -0.43 -4.20 -28.34
CA GLU A 174 0.98 -4.62 -28.30
C GLU A 174 1.09 -6.07 -27.79
N THR A 175 0.65 -7.02 -28.59
CA THR A 175 0.46 -8.42 -28.14
C THR A 175 1.79 -9.13 -27.89
N ASP A 176 2.80 -8.92 -28.72
CA ASP A 176 4.09 -9.61 -28.59
C ASP A 176 4.84 -9.15 -27.35
N GLU A 177 4.86 -7.84 -27.08
CA GLU A 177 5.43 -7.27 -25.87
C GLU A 177 4.68 -7.76 -24.63
N ALA A 178 3.36 -7.82 -24.68
CA ALA A 178 2.53 -8.35 -23.61
C ALA A 178 2.89 -9.80 -23.26
N TRP A 179 3.18 -10.64 -24.25
CA TRP A 179 3.66 -12.00 -24.02
C TRP A 179 4.99 -12.03 -23.25
N GLY A 180 5.93 -11.16 -23.63
CA GLY A 180 7.20 -11.00 -22.90
C GLY A 180 6.98 -10.67 -21.42
N TRP A 181 6.06 -9.77 -21.13
CA TRP A 181 5.72 -9.39 -19.76
C TRP A 181 4.97 -10.49 -18.99
N HIS A 182 4.12 -11.27 -19.65
CA HIS A 182 3.55 -12.47 -19.03
C HIS A 182 4.62 -13.51 -18.68
N HIS A 183 5.63 -13.70 -19.53
CA HIS A 183 6.77 -14.57 -19.19
C HIS A 183 7.54 -14.07 -17.96
N LEU A 184 7.75 -12.75 -17.82
CA LEU A 184 8.39 -12.18 -16.64
C LEU A 184 7.56 -12.44 -15.35
N ALA A 185 6.24 -12.29 -15.41
CA ALA A 185 5.37 -12.60 -14.27
C ALA A 185 5.39 -14.11 -13.94
N ALA A 186 5.37 -14.97 -14.94
CA ALA A 186 5.39 -16.43 -14.83
C ALA A 186 6.67 -17.00 -14.18
N ARG A 187 7.76 -16.21 -14.12
CA ARG A 187 8.98 -16.56 -13.37
C ARG A 187 8.73 -16.71 -11.86
N HIS A 188 7.58 -16.28 -11.37
CA HIS A 188 7.18 -16.35 -9.96
C HIS A 188 5.94 -17.25 -9.78
N PRO A 189 6.05 -18.57 -10.04
CA PRO A 189 4.90 -19.48 -10.18
C PRO A 189 4.12 -19.68 -8.87
N THR A 190 4.69 -19.38 -7.73
CA THR A 190 4.03 -19.46 -6.42
C THR A 190 3.20 -18.22 -6.07
N THR A 191 3.23 -17.19 -6.93
CA THR A 191 2.46 -15.97 -6.71
C THR A 191 1.16 -15.98 -7.52
N TYR A 192 0.12 -15.29 -7.03
CA TYR A 192 -1.16 -15.19 -7.72
C TYR A 192 -1.02 -14.69 -9.16
N TYR A 193 -0.30 -13.58 -9.40
CA TYR A 193 -0.13 -13.03 -10.74
C TYR A 193 0.81 -13.84 -11.61
N GLY A 194 1.76 -14.56 -11.01
CA GLY A 194 2.57 -15.56 -11.72
C GLY A 194 1.71 -16.68 -12.27
N GLN A 195 0.81 -17.23 -11.46
CA GLN A 195 -0.13 -18.28 -11.88
C GLN A 195 -1.10 -17.80 -12.96
N LEU A 196 -1.65 -16.58 -12.83
CA LEU A 196 -2.48 -15.99 -13.87
C LEU A 196 -1.75 -15.85 -15.21
N SER A 197 -0.46 -15.50 -15.17
CA SER A 197 0.37 -15.39 -16.37
C SER A 197 0.68 -16.76 -16.96
N ILE A 198 0.98 -17.77 -16.16
CA ILE A 198 1.17 -19.16 -16.61
C ILE A 198 -0.09 -19.66 -17.28
N ALA A 199 -1.26 -19.48 -16.68
CA ALA A 199 -2.52 -19.90 -17.27
C ALA A 199 -2.83 -19.22 -18.63
N ARG A 200 -2.33 -18.00 -18.82
CA ARG A 200 -2.40 -17.30 -20.13
C ARG A 200 -1.43 -17.84 -21.17
N LEU A 201 -0.18 -18.11 -20.74
CA LEU A 201 0.87 -18.62 -21.63
C LEU A 201 0.65 -20.08 -22.03
N ARG A 202 0.04 -20.88 -21.13
CA ARG A 202 -0.15 -22.33 -21.29
C ARG A 202 -1.54 -22.74 -20.82
N PRO A 203 -2.57 -22.42 -21.61
CA PRO A 203 -3.94 -22.79 -21.25
C PRO A 203 -4.08 -24.31 -21.07
N GLY A 204 -4.68 -24.73 -19.94
CA GLY A 204 -4.93 -26.15 -19.64
C GLY A 204 -3.76 -26.92 -19.03
N GLU A 205 -2.58 -26.32 -18.90
CA GLU A 205 -1.48 -26.95 -18.18
C GLU A 205 -1.61 -26.79 -16.65
N SER A 206 -1.44 -27.88 -15.93
CA SER A 206 -1.31 -27.84 -14.46
C SER A 206 0.00 -27.20 -14.04
N LEU A 207 -0.02 -26.44 -12.95
CA LEU A 207 1.20 -25.85 -12.37
C LEU A 207 2.13 -26.98 -11.90
N LYS A 208 3.30 -27.08 -12.52
CA LYS A 208 4.36 -27.97 -12.07
C LYS A 208 5.25 -27.20 -11.09
N LEU A 209 5.15 -27.53 -9.82
CA LEU A 209 6.10 -27.04 -8.81
C LEU A 209 7.37 -27.87 -8.87
N ALA A 210 8.51 -27.24 -8.56
CA ALA A 210 9.75 -27.97 -8.36
C ALA A 210 9.55 -29.02 -7.27
N GLN A 211 10.13 -30.19 -7.47
CA GLN A 211 10.16 -31.20 -6.41
C GLN A 211 10.88 -30.63 -5.19
N GLN A 212 10.40 -31.01 -4.01
CA GLN A 212 11.11 -30.66 -2.78
C GLN A 212 12.54 -31.24 -2.86
N PRO A 213 13.56 -30.46 -2.50
CA PRO A 213 14.91 -30.98 -2.41
C PRO A 213 14.92 -32.13 -1.40
N GLU A 214 15.58 -33.22 -1.76
CA GLU A 214 15.82 -34.31 -0.79
C GLU A 214 16.83 -33.81 0.24
N VAL A 215 16.40 -33.76 1.48
CA VAL A 215 17.25 -33.39 2.60
C VAL A 215 17.95 -34.63 3.12
N GLY A 216 19.26 -34.61 3.14
CA GLY A 216 20.09 -35.74 3.65
C GLY A 216 19.83 -35.98 5.14
N ALA A 217 20.04 -37.22 5.59
CA ALA A 217 19.88 -37.61 7.01
C ALA A 217 20.78 -36.78 7.95
N ASP A 218 21.98 -36.44 7.50
CA ASP A 218 22.92 -35.61 8.29
C ASP A 218 22.46 -34.15 8.41
N GLU A 219 21.87 -33.56 7.35
CA GLU A 219 21.29 -32.22 7.39
C GLU A 219 20.05 -32.18 8.29
N THR A 220 19.21 -33.20 8.21
CA THR A 220 18.05 -33.35 9.10
C THR A 220 18.47 -33.40 10.55
N LYS A 221 19.49 -34.26 10.87
CA LYS A 221 20.03 -34.39 12.23
C LYS A 221 20.66 -33.09 12.73
N ALA A 222 21.40 -32.38 11.86
CA ALA A 222 22.01 -31.10 12.21
C ALA A 222 20.93 -30.03 12.48
N PHE A 223 19.87 -30.00 11.69
CA PHE A 223 18.71 -29.10 11.88
C PHE A 223 17.99 -29.39 13.20
N GLU A 224 17.65 -30.66 13.47
CA GLU A 224 16.99 -31.07 14.71
C GLU A 224 17.84 -30.83 15.95
N GLY A 225 19.19 -30.95 15.81
CA GLY A 225 20.14 -30.62 16.86
C GLY A 225 20.29 -29.14 17.18
N HIS A 226 19.82 -28.26 16.30
CA HIS A 226 19.96 -26.82 16.47
C HIS A 226 19.14 -26.31 17.67
N VAL A 227 19.75 -25.50 18.53
CA VAL A 227 19.15 -25.02 19.80
C VAL A 227 17.80 -24.38 19.63
N LEU A 228 17.62 -23.57 18.59
CA LEU A 228 16.32 -22.92 18.31
C LEU A 228 15.25 -23.91 17.91
N VAL A 229 15.57 -24.94 17.12
CA VAL A 229 14.62 -25.97 16.69
C VAL A 229 14.18 -26.79 17.90
N ARG A 230 15.12 -27.19 18.75
CA ARG A 230 14.79 -27.89 20.00
C ARG A 230 13.93 -27.07 20.95
N SER A 231 14.07 -25.74 20.95
CA SER A 231 13.27 -24.85 21.79
C SER A 231 11.82 -24.67 21.31
N VAL A 232 11.53 -24.99 20.06
CA VAL A 232 10.17 -24.91 19.48
C VAL A 232 9.42 -26.24 19.61
N ASN A 233 10.13 -27.36 19.72
CA ASN A 233 9.57 -28.71 19.81
C ASN A 233 9.36 -29.18 21.27
N ILE A 234 9.34 -28.28 22.25
CA ILE A 234 8.92 -28.51 23.62
C ILE A 234 7.49 -28.07 23.78
#